data_dae79644caeb60bb2285920d6f9e6127
#
_entry.id   dae79644caeb60bb2285920d6f9e6127
#
_cell.length_a   1.000
_cell.length_b   1.000
_cell.length_c   1.000
_cell.angle_alpha   90.00
_cell.angle_beta   90.00
_cell.angle_gamma   90.00
#
_symmetry.space_group_name_H-M   'P 1'
#
loop_
_entity.id
_entity.type
_entity.pdbx_description
1 polymer ?
#
loop_
_entity_poly.entity_id
_entity_poly.type
_entity_poly.pdbx_seq_one_letter_code
_entity_poly.pdbx_strand_id
1 'polypeptide(L)'
;MILEKIDTVDTISDKDFKANYYLQNRPLVIRNISHAWPAYQKWNWDYLKEKAGNEKVGIYNNIKSDAYTPVNKADDYTTFGNYIDMVRNGPAEWRIFLFNIFFDKAI
;
A
#
# COMPACT_ATOMS: atom_id res chain seq x y z
N MET A 1 -18.60 -11.66 -21.41
CA MET A 1 -17.32 -10.96 -21.26
C MET A 1 -16.19 -11.97 -21.41
N ILE A 2 -15.24 -11.71 -22.27
CA ILE A 2 -14.04 -12.55 -22.42
C ILE A 2 -12.94 -11.91 -21.58
N LEU A 3 -12.41 -12.66 -20.63
CA LEU A 3 -11.28 -12.23 -19.82
C LEU A 3 -9.97 -12.63 -20.52
N GLU A 4 -9.15 -11.64 -20.84
CA GLU A 4 -7.82 -11.89 -21.37
C GLU A 4 -6.84 -12.20 -20.22
N LYS A 5 -5.91 -13.11 -20.48
CA LYS A 5 -4.86 -13.44 -19.53
C LYS A 5 -3.85 -12.27 -19.46
N ILE A 6 -3.54 -11.83 -18.24
CA ILE A 6 -2.50 -10.82 -18.02
C ILE A 6 -1.12 -11.46 -18.26
N ASP A 7 -0.30 -10.77 -19.07
CA ASP A 7 1.09 -11.19 -19.32
C ASP A 7 1.89 -11.12 -18.00
N THR A 8 2.79 -12.09 -17.85
CA THR A 8 3.67 -12.18 -16.68
C THR A 8 5.11 -12.38 -17.16
N VAL A 9 6.02 -11.56 -16.67
CA VAL A 9 7.45 -11.63 -16.98
C VAL A 9 8.27 -11.56 -15.68
N ASP A 10 9.51 -12.02 -15.72
CA ASP A 10 10.44 -11.89 -14.61
C ASP A 10 11.15 -10.54 -14.64
N THR A 11 11.52 -10.10 -15.83
CA THR A 11 12.16 -8.80 -16.06
C THR A 11 11.70 -8.22 -17.40
N ILE A 12 11.78 -6.90 -17.52
CA ILE A 12 11.51 -6.20 -18.77
C ILE A 12 12.33 -4.90 -18.81
N SER A 13 12.79 -4.49 -19.98
CA SER A 13 13.45 -3.20 -20.15
C SER A 13 12.43 -2.05 -20.14
N ASP A 14 12.85 -0.86 -19.73
CA ASP A 14 12.00 0.33 -19.73
C ASP A 14 11.43 0.62 -21.12
N LYS A 15 12.26 0.42 -22.15
CA LYS A 15 11.86 0.62 -23.56
C LYS A 15 10.72 -0.33 -23.94
N ASP A 16 10.87 -1.61 -23.65
CA ASP A 16 9.87 -2.63 -24.02
C ASP A 16 8.61 -2.49 -23.18
N PHE A 17 8.74 -2.19 -21.89
CA PHE A 17 7.58 -1.89 -21.02
C PHE A 17 6.79 -0.71 -21.58
N LYS A 18 7.48 0.38 -21.93
CA LYS A 18 6.82 1.58 -22.47
C LYS A 18 6.11 1.28 -23.79
N ALA A 19 6.79 0.62 -24.73
CA ALA A 19 6.26 0.39 -26.08
C ALA A 19 5.10 -0.63 -26.09
N ASN A 20 5.23 -1.73 -25.34
CA ASN A 20 4.32 -2.87 -25.48
C ASN A 20 3.20 -2.90 -24.43
N TYR A 21 3.34 -2.15 -23.33
CA TYR A 21 2.37 -2.16 -22.23
C TYR A 21 1.88 -0.76 -21.88
N TYR A 22 2.76 0.16 -21.51
CA TYR A 22 2.36 1.49 -21.07
C TYR A 22 1.60 2.26 -22.16
N LEU A 23 2.18 2.40 -23.36
CA LEU A 23 1.54 3.11 -24.48
C LEU A 23 0.33 2.36 -25.04
N GLN A 24 0.23 1.07 -24.80
CA GLN A 24 -0.90 0.24 -25.23
C GLN A 24 -2.01 0.11 -24.16
N ASN A 25 -1.83 0.72 -22.99
CA ASN A 25 -2.73 0.58 -21.84
C ASN A 25 -2.98 -0.89 -21.47
N ARG A 26 -1.94 -1.74 -21.57
CA ARG A 26 -2.01 -3.16 -21.22
C ARG A 26 -1.40 -3.43 -19.86
N PRO A 27 -2.07 -4.20 -18.99
CA PRO A 27 -1.51 -4.59 -17.71
C PRO A 27 -0.35 -5.60 -17.89
N LEU A 28 0.60 -5.57 -16.96
CA LEU A 28 1.73 -6.50 -16.91
C LEU A 28 2.05 -6.84 -15.45
N VAL A 29 2.32 -8.11 -15.18
CA VAL A 29 2.88 -8.56 -13.89
C VAL A 29 4.37 -8.80 -14.04
N ILE A 30 5.19 -8.13 -13.22
CA ILE A 30 6.64 -8.30 -13.18
C ILE A 30 7.00 -8.94 -11.84
N ARG A 31 7.38 -10.22 -11.84
CA ARG A 31 7.52 -11.01 -10.60
C ARG A 31 8.67 -10.62 -9.71
N ASN A 32 9.79 -10.16 -10.27
CA ASN A 32 11.04 -9.98 -9.53
C ASN A 32 11.46 -8.52 -9.36
N ILE A 33 10.62 -7.56 -9.75
CA ILE A 33 11.00 -6.14 -9.76
C ILE A 33 11.33 -5.59 -8.36
N SER A 34 10.64 -6.08 -7.34
CA SER A 34 10.80 -5.60 -5.96
C SER A 34 11.96 -6.25 -5.21
N HIS A 35 12.54 -7.34 -5.70
CA HIS A 35 13.58 -8.08 -4.98
C HIS A 35 14.86 -7.26 -4.74
N ALA A 36 15.16 -6.31 -5.62
CA ALA A 36 16.30 -5.39 -5.48
C ALA A 36 16.01 -4.18 -4.58
N TRP A 37 14.78 -3.99 -4.16
CA TRP A 37 14.41 -2.85 -3.31
C TRP A 37 14.86 -3.07 -1.86
N PRO A 38 15.46 -2.08 -1.22
CA PRO A 38 15.80 -2.17 0.20
C PRO A 38 14.59 -2.52 1.09
N ALA A 39 13.42 -2.02 0.73
CA ALA A 39 12.17 -2.33 1.42
C ALA A 39 11.83 -3.82 1.45
N TYR A 40 12.16 -4.56 0.39
CA TYR A 40 11.93 -6.00 0.32
C TYR A 40 12.63 -6.78 1.44
N GLN A 41 13.82 -6.34 1.83
CA GLN A 41 14.61 -6.93 2.91
C GLN A 41 14.24 -6.39 4.30
N LYS A 42 13.89 -5.10 4.37
CA LYS A 42 13.75 -4.37 5.64
C LYS A 42 12.32 -4.33 6.16
N TRP A 43 11.32 -4.23 5.27
CA TRP A 43 9.96 -3.98 5.71
C TRP A 43 9.32 -5.25 6.28
N ASN A 44 9.11 -5.20 7.58
CA ASN A 44 8.27 -6.11 8.33
C ASN A 44 7.51 -5.30 9.40
N TRP A 45 6.60 -5.94 10.07
CA TRP A 45 5.75 -5.28 11.07
C TRP A 45 6.55 -4.61 12.18
N ASP A 46 7.57 -5.29 12.68
CA ASP A 46 8.37 -4.81 13.80
C ASP A 46 9.24 -3.62 13.38
N TYR A 47 9.85 -3.67 12.19
CA TYR A 47 10.60 -2.56 11.62
C TYR A 47 9.75 -1.31 11.42
N LEU A 48 8.56 -1.46 10.82
CA LEU A 48 7.65 -0.33 10.59
C LEU A 48 7.16 0.26 11.92
N LYS A 49 6.88 -0.59 12.91
CA LYS A 49 6.47 -0.17 14.24
C LYS A 49 7.60 0.56 14.98
N GLU A 50 8.85 0.10 14.87
CA GLU A 50 10.02 0.77 15.43
C GLU A 50 10.21 2.17 14.81
N LYS A 51 10.11 2.26 13.47
CA LYS A 51 10.38 3.51 12.74
C LYS A 51 9.29 4.57 12.88
N ALA A 52 8.05 4.19 12.88
CA ALA A 52 6.92 5.11 12.83
C ALA A 52 5.76 4.77 13.81
N GLY A 53 5.97 3.86 14.75
CA GLY A 53 4.92 3.37 15.64
C GLY A 53 4.24 4.44 16.48
N ASN A 54 4.93 5.54 16.80
CA ASN A 54 4.39 6.63 17.61
C ASN A 54 3.65 7.70 16.79
N GLU A 55 3.67 7.59 15.46
CA GLU A 55 2.99 8.56 14.60
C GLU A 55 1.47 8.44 14.72
N LYS A 56 0.80 9.59 14.83
CA LYS A 56 -0.66 9.65 14.85
C LYS A 56 -1.21 9.39 13.45
N VAL A 57 -2.14 8.46 13.33
CA VAL A 57 -2.82 8.13 12.08
C VAL A 57 -4.33 8.23 12.23
N GLY A 58 -5.00 8.74 11.20
CA GLY A 58 -6.44 8.66 11.08
C GLY A 58 -6.84 7.29 10.55
N ILE A 59 -7.79 6.66 11.20
CA ILE A 59 -8.33 5.36 10.80
C ILE A 59 -9.74 5.51 10.26
N TYR A 60 -10.07 4.68 9.28
CA TYR A 60 -11.31 4.74 8.51
C TYR A 60 -11.97 3.37 8.48
N ASN A 61 -13.29 3.34 8.62
CA ASN A 61 -14.09 2.13 8.42
C ASN A 61 -15.32 2.42 7.55
N ASN A 62 -16.06 1.38 7.20
CA ASN A 62 -17.26 1.51 6.35
C ASN A 62 -18.55 1.74 7.13
N ILE A 63 -18.55 1.66 8.44
CA ILE A 63 -19.78 1.63 9.25
C ILE A 63 -20.55 2.95 9.14
N LYS A 64 -19.82 4.07 9.02
CA LYS A 64 -20.38 5.42 8.92
C LYS A 64 -20.20 6.07 7.57
N SER A 65 -19.80 5.29 6.53
CA SER A 65 -19.58 5.87 5.21
C SER A 65 -20.92 6.18 4.55
N ASP A 66 -21.07 7.44 4.15
CA ASP A 66 -22.17 7.91 3.33
C ASP A 66 -21.65 8.84 2.21
N ALA A 67 -22.51 9.18 1.26
CA ALA A 67 -22.13 10.00 0.12
C ALA A 67 -21.74 11.44 0.48
N TYR A 68 -22.05 11.90 1.68
CA TYR A 68 -21.83 13.26 2.16
C TYR A 68 -20.65 13.40 3.11
N THR A 69 -20.12 12.27 3.59
CA THR A 69 -18.93 12.30 4.48
C THR A 69 -17.68 12.64 3.68
N PRO A 70 -16.94 13.71 4.07
CA PRO A 70 -15.68 14.03 3.40
C PRO A 70 -14.68 12.86 3.46
N VAL A 71 -14.10 12.51 2.31
CA VAL A 71 -13.18 11.35 2.18
C VAL A 71 -11.94 11.48 3.07
N ASN A 72 -11.53 12.70 3.36
CA ASN A 72 -10.34 13.00 4.17
C ASN A 72 -10.61 13.17 5.67
N LYS A 73 -11.84 12.98 6.12
CA LYS A 73 -12.18 13.02 7.54
C LYS A 73 -12.10 11.61 8.13
N ALA A 74 -11.14 11.38 9.01
CA ALA A 74 -11.01 10.10 9.69
C ALA A 74 -12.18 9.83 10.65
N ASP A 75 -12.58 8.57 10.77
CA ASP A 75 -13.59 8.14 11.75
C ASP A 75 -13.05 8.19 13.18
N ASP A 76 -11.77 7.87 13.35
CA ASP A 76 -11.07 7.91 14.63
C ASP A 76 -9.57 8.10 14.40
N TYR A 77 -8.80 8.21 15.48
CA TYR A 77 -7.36 8.39 15.47
C TYR A 77 -6.69 7.41 16.43
N THR A 78 -5.52 6.92 16.04
CA THR A 78 -4.68 6.07 16.88
C THR A 78 -3.21 6.28 16.51
N THR A 79 -2.29 5.53 17.11
CA THR A 79 -0.90 5.48 16.65
C THR A 79 -0.74 4.44 15.54
N PHE A 80 0.26 4.63 14.69
CA PHE A 80 0.57 3.66 13.62
C PHE A 80 0.93 2.28 14.21
N GLY A 81 1.63 2.26 15.35
CA GLY A 81 1.93 1.01 16.05
C GLY A 81 0.70 0.26 16.52
N ASN A 82 -0.27 0.96 17.12
CA ASN A 82 -1.54 0.37 17.50
C ASN A 82 -2.32 -0.15 16.28
N TYR A 83 -2.32 0.60 15.19
CA TYR A 83 -2.95 0.16 13.95
C TYR A 83 -2.32 -1.14 13.41
N ILE A 84 -0.99 -1.24 13.43
CA ILE A 84 -0.28 -2.48 13.05
C ILE A 84 -0.75 -3.66 13.93
N ASP A 85 -0.85 -3.45 15.24
CA ASP A 85 -1.33 -4.50 16.16
C ASP A 85 -2.77 -4.92 15.86
N MET A 86 -3.64 -3.97 15.54
CA MET A 86 -5.02 -4.26 15.14
C MET A 86 -5.08 -5.16 13.89
N VAL A 87 -4.27 -4.86 12.88
CA VAL A 87 -4.22 -5.63 11.63
C VAL A 87 -3.59 -7.02 11.83
N ARG A 88 -2.56 -7.12 12.66
CA ARG A 88 -1.89 -8.41 12.95
C ARG A 88 -2.75 -9.37 13.76
N ASN A 89 -3.59 -8.86 14.66
CA ASN A 89 -4.34 -9.68 15.61
C ASN A 89 -5.67 -10.22 15.07
N GLY A 90 -5.98 -9.96 13.83
CA GLY A 90 -7.16 -10.53 13.19
C GLY A 90 -7.70 -9.67 12.05
N PRO A 91 -8.79 -10.11 11.40
CA PRO A 91 -9.44 -9.34 10.37
C PRO A 91 -9.95 -8.02 10.94
N ALA A 92 -9.57 -6.91 10.32
CA ALA A 92 -10.00 -5.58 10.70
C ALA A 92 -10.51 -4.83 9.47
N GLU A 93 -11.66 -4.18 9.61
CA GLU A 93 -12.22 -3.30 8.59
C GLU A 93 -11.55 -1.93 8.55
N TRP A 94 -10.66 -1.65 9.49
CA TRP A 94 -9.96 -0.39 9.59
C TRP A 94 -8.89 -0.21 8.52
N ARG A 95 -8.86 0.98 7.90
CA ARG A 95 -7.92 1.41 6.88
C ARG A 95 -7.23 2.69 7.29
N ILE A 96 -6.03 2.91 6.79
CA ILE A 96 -5.27 4.15 6.95
C ILE A 96 -4.82 4.69 5.60
N PHE A 97 -4.56 6.00 5.56
CA PHE A 97 -3.81 6.65 4.50
C PHE A 97 -2.50 7.14 5.08
N LEU A 98 -1.38 6.63 4.60
CA LEU A 98 -0.06 6.89 5.21
C LEU A 98 0.51 8.27 4.83
N PHE A 99 -0.06 8.93 3.84
CA PHE A 99 0.41 10.23 3.36
C PHE A 99 1.94 10.33 3.33
N ASN A 100 2.53 11.18 4.16
CA ASN A 100 3.96 11.45 4.14
C ASN A 100 4.77 10.68 5.20
N ILE A 101 4.17 9.79 5.99
CA ILE A 101 4.88 9.10 7.08
C ILE A 101 6.17 8.44 6.58
N PHE A 102 6.14 7.76 5.46
CA PHE A 102 7.30 7.05 4.94
C PHE A 102 8.41 7.98 4.48
N PHE A 103 8.07 9.15 3.94
CA PHE A 103 9.05 10.15 3.56
C PHE A 103 9.63 10.86 4.79
N ASP A 104 8.78 11.27 5.71
CA ASP A 104 9.17 12.02 6.90
C ASP A 104 10.07 11.19 7.84
N LYS A 105 9.89 9.88 7.87
CA LYS A 105 10.65 8.94 8.71
C LYS A 105 11.79 8.24 7.98
N ALA A 106 12.02 8.53 6.72
CA ALA A 106 13.06 7.89 5.88
C ALA A 106 13.00 6.34 5.93
N ILE A 107 11.78 5.81 5.84
CA ILE A 107 11.50 4.37 5.89
C ILE A 107 11.78 3.71 4.54
#